data_9cb39b50b12ce2fdf71f2653f9ca7cce
#
_entry.id   9cb39b50b12ce2fdf71f2653f9ca7cce
#
_cell.length_a   1.000
_cell.length_b   1.000
_cell.length_c   1.000
_cell.angle_alpha   90.00
_cell.angle_beta   90.00
_cell.angle_gamma   90.00
#
_symmetry.space_group_name_H-M   'P 1'
#
loop_
_entity.id
_entity.type
_entity.pdbx_description
1 polymer ?
#
loop_
_entity_poly.entity_id
_entity_poly.type
_entity_poly.pdbx_seq_one_letter_code
_entity_poly.pdbx_strand_id
1 'polypeptide(L)'
;MKNKKLKKITVIFFYFLLPLLFLKIDYRFIESFNCCQDDHDYYSHAETIAIDFDLNYDNQFEGFETERYNNNGKVAPKGFIGTGIFSSPFLFVGNLFESLFNFSNNLFNLRIAIYSLSSIFYFYLSIYLMTRVFDILSIKFNPNLMFIIFFGSGISYFAFERYSMSHIYEAFSITLIIYLSVNFYKNKDVNKNYYSILIPLATLLSFSVRWVNYFIFFIPLIIKLLFNDRLETKNQIIKNKYFYASYGISILLFQYLNHLTYGIITFNPQDIYGTSNRLSTFLNNDIGILFSKVTNSIYVILISPEFGI
;
A
#
# COMPACT_ATOMS: atom_id res chain seq x y z
N MET A 1 41.42 -6.52 1.67
CA MET A 1 40.50 -5.46 2.14
C MET A 1 39.94 -4.58 1.00
N LYS A 2 40.74 -4.16 0.00
CA LYS A 2 40.29 -3.29 -1.12
C LYS A 2 39.07 -3.85 -1.89
N ASN A 3 39.05 -5.15 -2.22
CA ASN A 3 37.95 -5.77 -2.97
C ASN A 3 36.58 -5.79 -2.23
N LYS A 4 36.59 -5.91 -0.89
CA LYS A 4 35.34 -5.87 -0.13
C LYS A 4 34.72 -4.46 -0.11
N LYS A 5 35.55 -3.42 -0.03
CA LYS A 5 35.09 -2.02 -0.02
C LYS A 5 34.54 -1.61 -1.39
N LEU A 6 35.23 -2.01 -2.48
CA LEU A 6 34.80 -1.76 -3.85
C LEU A 6 33.44 -2.46 -4.13
N LYS A 7 33.31 -3.74 -3.75
CA LYS A 7 32.06 -4.50 -3.90
C LYS A 7 30.89 -3.84 -3.14
N LYS A 8 31.14 -3.26 -1.96
CA LYS A 8 30.14 -2.56 -1.18
C LYS A 8 29.69 -1.25 -1.82
N ILE A 9 30.63 -0.49 -2.39
CA ILE A 9 30.34 0.76 -3.13
C ILE A 9 29.53 0.46 -4.40
N THR A 10 29.92 -0.55 -5.17
CA THR A 10 29.19 -0.99 -6.37
C THR A 10 27.76 -1.39 -6.03
N VAL A 11 27.55 -2.13 -4.94
CA VAL A 11 26.23 -2.52 -4.46
C VAL A 11 25.38 -1.28 -4.13
N ILE A 12 25.94 -0.33 -3.36
CA ILE A 12 25.23 0.92 -3.02
C ILE A 12 24.87 1.70 -4.29
N PHE A 13 25.80 1.81 -5.24
CA PHE A 13 25.55 2.52 -6.50
C PHE A 13 24.39 1.88 -7.28
N PHE A 14 24.44 0.58 -7.52
CA PHE A 14 23.42 -0.10 -8.31
C PHE A 14 22.05 -0.17 -7.61
N TYR A 15 22.03 -0.35 -6.31
CA TYR A 15 20.76 -0.54 -5.60
C TYR A 15 20.09 0.76 -5.16
N PHE A 16 20.85 1.84 -4.97
CA PHE A 16 20.30 3.10 -4.47
C PHE A 16 20.48 4.28 -5.42
N LEU A 17 21.65 4.48 -5.98
CA LEU A 17 21.92 5.65 -6.82
C LEU A 17 21.39 5.50 -8.24
N LEU A 18 21.59 4.35 -8.87
CA LEU A 18 21.11 4.13 -10.24
C LEU A 18 19.58 4.29 -10.36
N PRO A 19 18.76 3.73 -9.47
CA PRO A 19 17.32 3.98 -9.52
C PRO A 19 16.91 5.43 -9.32
N LEU A 20 17.64 6.19 -8.51
CA LEU A 20 17.36 7.62 -8.33
C LEU A 20 17.59 8.45 -9.61
N LEU A 21 18.43 7.97 -10.54
CA LEU A 21 18.59 8.60 -11.85
C LEU A 21 17.36 8.49 -12.75
N PHE A 22 16.51 7.51 -12.48
CA PHE A 22 15.22 7.34 -13.18
C PHE A 22 14.07 8.05 -12.49
N LEU A 23 14.35 8.72 -11.37
CA LEU A 23 13.36 9.48 -10.63
C LEU A 23 12.93 10.68 -11.45
N LYS A 24 11.79 10.58 -12.09
CA LYS A 24 11.18 11.73 -12.74
C LYS A 24 10.46 12.55 -11.68
N ILE A 25 10.83 13.82 -11.59
CA ILE A 25 10.05 14.82 -10.90
C ILE A 25 8.78 14.97 -11.75
N ASP A 26 7.68 14.46 -11.24
CA ASP A 26 6.42 14.52 -11.97
C ASP A 26 5.85 15.92 -11.88
N TYR A 27 5.95 16.67 -12.97
CA TYR A 27 5.45 18.05 -13.08
C TYR A 27 3.97 18.19 -12.74
N ARG A 28 3.19 17.10 -12.79
CA ARG A 28 1.78 17.10 -12.39
C ARG A 28 1.56 17.60 -10.97
N PHE A 29 2.53 17.34 -10.07
CA PHE A 29 2.48 17.81 -8.69
C PHE A 29 2.97 19.25 -8.49
N ILE A 30 3.59 19.84 -9.51
CA ILE A 30 4.06 21.22 -9.48
C ILE A 30 3.00 22.18 -10.05
N GLU A 31 2.35 21.79 -11.17
CA GLU A 31 1.43 22.64 -11.90
C GLU A 31 -0.03 22.44 -11.53
N SER A 32 -0.48 21.20 -11.42
CA SER A 32 -1.81 20.87 -10.90
C SER A 32 -1.99 19.36 -10.68
N PHE A 33 -2.69 18.99 -9.60
CA PHE A 33 -3.18 17.63 -9.37
C PHE A 33 -4.32 17.23 -10.32
N ASN A 34 -4.73 18.10 -11.21
CA ASN A 34 -5.92 17.96 -12.05
C ASN A 34 -5.77 16.89 -13.15
N CYS A 35 -4.57 16.40 -13.40
CA CYS A 35 -4.37 15.45 -14.48
C CYS A 35 -4.77 14.00 -14.10
N CYS A 36 -4.67 13.64 -12.84
CA CYS A 36 -4.95 12.27 -12.40
C CYS A 36 -5.67 12.27 -11.05
N GLN A 37 -6.94 12.01 -11.10
CA GLN A 37 -7.86 12.09 -9.98
C GLN A 37 -7.45 11.21 -8.80
N ASP A 38 -6.99 9.98 -9.08
CA ASP A 38 -6.54 9.03 -8.04
C ASP A 38 -5.27 9.52 -7.33
N ASP A 39 -4.32 10.14 -8.06
CA ASP A 39 -3.09 10.67 -7.46
C ASP A 39 -3.41 11.81 -6.49
N HIS A 40 -4.35 12.68 -6.86
CA HIS A 40 -4.84 13.75 -6.01
C HIS A 40 -5.53 13.22 -4.75
N ASP A 41 -6.40 12.21 -4.90
CA ASP A 41 -7.11 11.59 -3.78
C ASP A 41 -6.14 11.02 -2.73
N TYR A 42 -5.12 10.29 -3.16
CA TYR A 42 -4.13 9.73 -2.25
C TYR A 42 -3.22 10.79 -1.63
N TYR A 43 -2.87 11.83 -2.38
CA TYR A 43 -2.10 12.95 -1.84
C TYR A 43 -2.91 13.74 -0.80
N SER A 44 -4.19 13.98 -1.04
CA SER A 44 -5.08 14.68 -0.10
C SER A 44 -5.17 13.97 1.25
N HIS A 45 -5.16 12.63 1.27
CA HIS A 45 -5.05 11.90 2.53
C HIS A 45 -3.72 12.15 3.26
N ALA A 46 -2.61 12.23 2.52
CA ALA A 46 -1.33 12.53 3.15
C ALA A 46 -1.27 13.97 3.65
N GLU A 47 -1.82 14.91 2.89
CA GLU A 47 -1.82 16.33 3.21
C GLU A 47 -2.64 16.63 4.46
N THR A 48 -3.88 16.14 4.52
CA THR A 48 -4.75 16.35 5.68
C THR A 48 -4.16 15.76 6.96
N ILE A 49 -3.50 14.58 6.88
CA ILE A 49 -2.83 13.95 8.03
C ILE A 49 -1.56 14.71 8.44
N ALA A 50 -0.73 15.12 7.47
CA ALA A 50 0.61 15.62 7.72
C ALA A 50 0.68 17.13 7.95
N ILE A 51 -0.25 17.89 7.40
CA ILE A 51 -0.22 19.36 7.38
C ILE A 51 -1.36 19.90 8.24
N ASP A 52 -2.59 19.43 8.02
CA ASP A 52 -3.77 19.94 8.72
C ASP A 52 -3.99 19.23 10.06
N PHE A 53 -3.43 18.03 10.25
CA PHE A 53 -3.60 17.19 11.46
C PHE A 53 -5.05 16.83 11.76
N ASP A 54 -5.86 16.68 10.71
CA ASP A 54 -7.27 16.31 10.82
C ASP A 54 -7.69 15.29 9.75
N LEU A 55 -8.98 15.12 9.52
CA LEU A 55 -9.58 14.32 8.44
C LEU A 55 -10.75 15.10 7.82
N ASN A 56 -10.64 16.41 7.77
CA ASN A 56 -11.52 17.30 7.03
C ASN A 56 -10.86 17.62 5.68
N TYR A 57 -11.57 17.41 4.60
CA TYR A 57 -11.03 17.54 3.23
C TYR A 57 -11.63 18.72 2.47
N ASP A 58 -12.33 19.64 3.16
CA ASP A 58 -12.99 20.76 2.50
C ASP A 58 -11.97 21.67 1.78
N ASN A 59 -10.80 21.88 2.39
CA ASN A 59 -9.73 22.70 1.82
C ASN A 59 -9.00 22.02 0.64
N GLN A 60 -8.88 20.69 0.63
CA GLN A 60 -8.25 19.95 -0.47
C GLN A 60 -9.15 19.86 -1.71
N PHE A 61 -10.46 19.96 -1.52
CA PHE A 61 -11.45 19.77 -2.59
C PHE A 61 -12.36 20.99 -2.81
N GLU A 62 -11.91 22.18 -2.46
CA GLU A 62 -12.64 23.41 -2.73
C GLU A 62 -12.95 23.53 -4.23
N GLY A 63 -14.23 23.62 -4.57
CA GLY A 63 -14.71 23.61 -5.96
C GLY A 63 -14.92 22.21 -6.58
N PHE A 64 -14.60 21.13 -5.87
CA PHE A 64 -14.77 19.73 -6.33
C PHE A 64 -15.76 18.93 -5.48
N GLU A 65 -16.53 19.57 -4.64
CA GLU A 65 -17.40 18.95 -3.62
C GLU A 65 -18.43 18.00 -4.24
N THR A 66 -18.97 18.35 -5.42
CA THR A 66 -19.96 17.51 -6.11
C THR A 66 -19.39 16.18 -6.55
N GLU A 67 -18.10 16.11 -6.88
CA GLU A 67 -17.43 14.89 -7.33
C GLU A 67 -16.92 14.05 -6.17
N ARG A 68 -16.61 14.68 -5.03
CA ARG A 68 -15.99 14.07 -3.86
C ARG A 68 -16.96 13.87 -2.69
N TYR A 69 -18.21 14.32 -2.87
CA TYR A 69 -19.22 14.26 -1.85
C TYR A 69 -19.71 12.83 -1.61
N ASN A 70 -19.86 12.42 -0.38
CA ASN A 70 -20.50 11.18 -0.01
C ASN A 70 -21.97 11.39 0.42
N ASN A 71 -22.71 10.28 0.56
CA ASN A 71 -24.13 10.31 0.90
C ASN A 71 -24.44 10.93 2.29
N ASN A 72 -23.44 11.11 3.14
CA ASN A 72 -23.56 11.64 4.49
C ASN A 72 -23.14 13.12 4.60
N GLY A 73 -22.96 13.77 3.48
CA GLY A 73 -22.65 15.20 3.45
C GLY A 73 -21.21 15.57 3.76
N LYS A 74 -20.30 14.60 3.76
CA LYS A 74 -18.87 14.87 3.91
C LYS A 74 -18.19 14.91 2.56
N VAL A 75 -17.34 15.89 2.37
CA VAL A 75 -16.38 15.91 1.27
C VAL A 75 -15.23 14.97 1.64
N ALA A 76 -14.90 14.00 0.78
CA ALA A 76 -13.85 13.04 1.03
C ALA A 76 -13.28 12.49 -0.29
N PRO A 77 -11.98 12.14 -0.32
CA PRO A 77 -11.37 11.49 -1.48
C PRO A 77 -11.98 10.12 -1.73
N LYS A 78 -11.96 9.69 -3.00
CA LYS A 78 -12.42 8.34 -3.39
C LYS A 78 -11.38 7.26 -3.13
N GLY A 79 -10.11 7.62 -2.96
CA GLY A 79 -9.03 6.72 -2.57
C GLY A 79 -9.12 6.33 -1.10
N PHE A 80 -8.34 5.32 -0.69
CA PHE A 80 -8.33 4.86 0.70
C PHE A 80 -7.22 5.53 1.51
N ILE A 81 -7.51 5.79 2.78
CA ILE A 81 -6.65 6.54 3.69
C ILE A 81 -5.27 5.89 3.95
N GLY A 82 -5.16 4.57 3.77
CA GLY A 82 -3.92 3.84 4.09
C GLY A 82 -2.70 4.31 3.32
N THR A 83 -2.86 4.71 2.05
CA THR A 83 -1.78 5.31 1.27
C THR A 83 -1.31 6.62 1.91
N GLY A 84 -2.23 7.47 2.32
CA GLY A 84 -1.92 8.71 3.06
C GLY A 84 -1.21 8.43 4.38
N ILE A 85 -1.64 7.43 5.15
CA ILE A 85 -0.98 7.05 6.41
C ILE A 85 0.50 6.69 6.18
N PHE A 86 0.82 5.93 5.12
CA PHE A 86 2.20 5.56 4.81
C PHE A 86 3.04 6.72 4.29
N SER A 87 2.47 7.62 3.51
CA SER A 87 3.20 8.71 2.86
C SER A 87 3.23 10.00 3.69
N SER A 88 2.29 10.20 4.64
CA SER A 88 2.22 11.39 5.48
C SER A 88 3.49 11.71 6.27
N PRO A 89 4.28 10.76 6.83
CA PRO A 89 5.51 11.10 7.52
C PRO A 89 6.54 11.78 6.60
N PHE A 90 6.60 11.37 5.34
CA PHE A 90 7.49 11.98 4.35
C PHE A 90 7.01 13.38 3.97
N LEU A 91 5.71 13.54 3.77
CA LEU A 91 5.13 14.85 3.48
C LEU A 91 5.32 15.83 4.64
N PHE A 92 5.14 15.37 5.88
CA PHE A 92 5.41 16.16 7.08
C PHE A 92 6.86 16.64 7.13
N VAL A 93 7.82 15.74 6.91
CA VAL A 93 9.24 16.08 6.83
C VAL A 93 9.49 17.05 5.68
N GLY A 94 8.89 16.83 4.52
CA GLY A 94 8.99 17.73 3.37
C GLY A 94 8.50 19.13 3.69
N ASN A 95 7.36 19.25 4.35
CA ASN A 95 6.78 20.52 4.78
C ASN A 95 7.68 21.26 5.79
N LEU A 96 8.27 20.54 6.75
CA LEU A 96 9.25 21.11 7.68
C LEU A 96 10.48 21.64 6.95
N PHE A 97 11.04 20.90 6.01
CA PHE A 97 12.20 21.35 5.25
C PHE A 97 11.89 22.55 4.36
N GLU A 98 10.71 22.56 3.72
CA GLU A 98 10.27 23.70 2.92
C GLU A 98 10.13 24.97 3.76
N SER A 99 9.52 24.86 4.95
CA SER A 99 9.36 25.99 5.87
C SER A 99 10.68 26.52 6.43
N LEU A 100 11.68 25.65 6.61
CA LEU A 100 13.01 26.04 7.14
C LEU A 100 13.90 26.67 6.08
N PHE A 101 13.85 26.20 4.85
CA PHE A 101 14.83 26.58 3.82
C PHE A 101 14.28 27.48 2.73
N ASN A 102 12.95 27.66 2.63
CA ASN A 102 12.26 28.42 1.57
C ASN A 102 12.76 28.07 0.16
N PHE A 103 13.01 26.79 -0.09
CA PHE A 103 13.72 26.30 -1.28
C PHE A 103 12.79 25.91 -2.43
N SER A 104 11.53 26.34 -2.39
CA SER A 104 10.57 26.08 -3.47
C SER A 104 10.67 27.15 -4.55
N ASN A 105 10.78 26.73 -5.79
CA ASN A 105 10.68 27.57 -6.97
C ASN A 105 9.73 26.93 -8.00
N ASN A 106 9.43 27.62 -9.09
CA ASN A 106 8.50 27.14 -10.12
C ASN A 106 8.92 25.82 -10.78
N LEU A 107 10.18 25.38 -10.63
CA LEU A 107 10.73 24.16 -11.23
C LEU A 107 10.95 23.04 -10.22
N PHE A 108 10.91 23.32 -8.91
CA PHE A 108 11.22 22.34 -7.88
C PHE A 108 10.45 22.63 -6.60
N ASN A 109 9.66 21.66 -6.18
CA ASN A 109 8.93 21.68 -4.91
C ASN A 109 9.58 20.68 -3.96
N LEU A 110 10.27 21.16 -2.93
CA LEU A 110 11.01 20.32 -1.98
C LEU A 110 10.07 19.41 -1.18
N ARG A 111 8.89 19.90 -0.80
CA ARG A 111 7.87 19.15 -0.09
C ARG A 111 7.43 17.93 -0.90
N ILE A 112 7.10 18.14 -2.18
CA ILE A 112 6.69 17.05 -3.07
C ILE A 112 7.85 16.10 -3.38
N ALA A 113 9.05 16.60 -3.55
CA ALA A 113 10.25 15.78 -3.75
C ALA A 113 10.45 14.81 -2.58
N ILE A 114 10.38 15.29 -1.34
CA ILE A 114 10.51 14.43 -0.15
C ILE A 114 9.32 13.47 -0.01
N TYR A 115 8.10 13.93 -0.28
CA TYR A 115 6.92 13.08 -0.33
C TYR A 115 7.10 11.91 -1.30
N SER A 116 7.64 12.17 -2.50
CA SER A 116 7.88 11.15 -3.52
C SER A 116 8.88 10.07 -3.09
N LEU A 117 9.78 10.37 -2.16
CA LEU A 117 10.72 9.39 -1.61
C LEU A 117 10.01 8.30 -0.79
N SER A 118 8.79 8.53 -0.33
CA SER A 118 8.00 7.53 0.41
C SER A 118 7.83 6.25 -0.40
N SER A 119 7.43 6.33 -1.65
CA SER A 119 7.23 5.15 -2.51
C SER A 119 8.53 4.38 -2.75
N ILE A 120 9.64 5.09 -2.96
CA ILE A 120 10.97 4.50 -3.12
C ILE A 120 11.41 3.80 -1.83
N PHE A 121 11.19 4.42 -0.69
CA PHE A 121 11.49 3.82 0.61
C PHE A 121 10.73 2.50 0.81
N TYR A 122 9.42 2.50 0.58
CA TYR A 122 8.60 1.28 0.72
C TYR A 122 8.91 0.23 -0.34
N PHE A 123 9.34 0.62 -1.53
CA PHE A 123 9.83 -0.30 -2.55
C PHE A 123 11.06 -1.07 -2.06
N TYR A 124 12.08 -0.37 -1.57
CA TYR A 124 13.29 -1.04 -1.04
C TYR A 124 13.01 -1.83 0.23
N LEU A 125 12.12 -1.32 1.09
CA LEU A 125 11.73 -2.03 2.30
C LEU A 125 10.99 -3.33 1.96
N SER A 126 10.18 -3.36 0.91
CA SER A 126 9.54 -4.59 0.40
C SER A 126 10.58 -5.61 -0.07
N ILE A 127 11.57 -5.18 -0.86
CA ILE A 127 12.67 -6.05 -1.30
C ILE A 127 13.44 -6.61 -0.08
N TYR A 128 13.75 -5.76 0.87
CA TYR A 128 14.44 -6.17 2.11
C TYR A 128 13.65 -7.20 2.91
N LEU A 129 12.37 -6.92 3.19
CA LEU A 129 11.50 -7.84 3.93
C LEU A 129 11.36 -9.18 3.22
N MET A 130 11.17 -9.18 1.89
CA MET A 130 11.07 -10.41 1.12
C MET A 130 12.38 -11.22 1.17
N THR A 131 13.53 -10.55 1.09
CA THR A 131 14.84 -11.21 1.29
C THR A 131 14.92 -11.85 2.67
N ARG A 132 14.46 -11.17 3.72
CA ARG A 132 14.41 -11.72 5.07
C ARG A 132 13.47 -12.92 5.20
N VAL A 133 12.36 -12.94 4.45
CA VAL A 133 11.47 -14.11 4.39
C VAL A 133 12.22 -15.32 3.86
N PHE A 134 12.97 -15.19 2.75
CA PHE A 134 13.77 -16.29 2.20
C PHE A 134 14.85 -16.78 3.18
N ASP A 135 15.52 -15.85 3.89
CA ASP A 135 16.50 -16.20 4.93
C ASP A 135 15.87 -17.06 6.04
N ILE A 136 14.70 -16.65 6.56
CA ILE A 136 13.98 -17.37 7.62
C ILE A 136 13.53 -18.74 7.14
N LEU A 137 13.15 -18.86 5.88
CA LEU A 137 12.75 -20.12 5.26
C LEU A 137 13.96 -21.02 4.90
N SER A 138 15.19 -20.53 5.08
CA SER A 138 16.42 -21.21 4.65
C SER A 138 16.45 -21.56 3.16
N ILE A 139 15.76 -20.75 2.35
CA ILE A 139 15.76 -20.85 0.89
C ILE A 139 17.00 -20.12 0.36
N LYS A 140 17.89 -20.87 -0.31
CA LYS A 140 19.02 -20.25 -1.00
C LYS A 140 18.51 -19.39 -2.17
N PHE A 141 18.51 -18.12 -1.98
CA PHE A 141 18.05 -17.15 -2.96
C PHE A 141 19.13 -16.09 -3.24
N ASN A 142 19.25 -15.68 -4.50
CA ASN A 142 20.15 -14.59 -4.86
C ASN A 142 19.43 -13.26 -4.67
N PRO A 143 19.85 -12.37 -3.74
CA PRO A 143 19.21 -11.07 -3.55
C PRO A 143 19.16 -10.19 -4.81
N ASN A 144 20.14 -10.36 -5.74
CA ASN A 144 20.13 -9.64 -7.00
C ASN A 144 18.94 -10.04 -7.89
N LEU A 145 18.54 -11.32 -7.83
CA LEU A 145 17.37 -11.77 -8.59
C LEU A 145 16.08 -11.15 -8.06
N MET A 146 15.93 -11.01 -6.74
CA MET A 146 14.80 -10.30 -6.15
C MET A 146 14.74 -8.85 -6.63
N PHE A 147 15.89 -8.17 -6.63
CA PHE A 147 16.00 -6.82 -7.13
C PHE A 147 15.57 -6.72 -8.61
N ILE A 148 16.06 -7.64 -9.46
CA ILE A 148 15.69 -7.68 -10.88
C ILE A 148 14.19 -7.92 -11.06
N ILE A 149 13.59 -8.81 -10.27
CA ILE A 149 12.15 -9.09 -10.33
C ILE A 149 11.35 -7.83 -9.96
N PHE A 150 11.71 -7.15 -8.88
CA PHE A 150 11.01 -5.95 -8.46
C PHE A 150 11.17 -4.82 -9.47
N PHE A 151 12.38 -4.57 -9.98
CA PHE A 151 12.63 -3.54 -10.99
C PHE A 151 12.04 -3.88 -12.36
N GLY A 152 11.99 -5.15 -12.74
CA GLY A 152 11.38 -5.62 -13.99
C GLY A 152 9.85 -5.72 -13.94
N SER A 153 9.24 -5.48 -12.78
CA SER A 153 7.78 -5.52 -12.62
C SER A 153 7.15 -4.13 -12.71
N GLY A 154 5.83 -4.09 -12.94
CA GLY A 154 5.07 -2.84 -12.92
C GLY A 154 5.11 -2.08 -11.58
N ILE A 155 5.56 -2.72 -10.48
CA ILE A 155 5.71 -2.07 -9.17
C ILE A 155 6.76 -0.96 -9.22
N SER A 156 7.82 -1.12 -10.02
CA SER A 156 8.86 -0.09 -10.19
C SER A 156 8.29 1.20 -10.80
N TYR A 157 7.38 1.09 -11.75
CA TYR A 157 6.68 2.25 -12.32
C TYR A 157 5.94 3.04 -11.24
N PHE A 158 5.21 2.37 -10.36
CA PHE A 158 4.51 3.02 -9.24
C PHE A 158 5.47 3.53 -8.16
N ALA A 159 6.65 2.97 -8.02
CA ALA A 159 7.64 3.46 -7.07
C ALA A 159 8.34 4.74 -7.56
N PHE A 160 8.67 4.82 -8.87
CA PHE A 160 9.54 5.87 -9.39
C PHE A 160 8.81 6.92 -10.21
N GLU A 161 7.67 6.60 -10.85
CA GLU A 161 6.94 7.54 -11.69
C GLU A 161 5.59 7.95 -11.10
N ARG A 162 4.81 6.98 -10.56
CA ARG A 162 3.47 7.25 -10.01
C ARG A 162 3.44 7.03 -8.50
N TYR A 163 4.29 7.73 -7.80
CA TYR A 163 4.60 7.56 -6.39
C TYR A 163 3.44 7.84 -5.41
N SER A 164 2.39 8.55 -5.80
CA SER A 164 1.21 8.76 -4.96
C SER A 164 0.23 7.58 -4.99
N MET A 165 0.34 6.71 -6.00
CA MET A 165 -0.58 5.57 -6.16
C MET A 165 -0.43 4.49 -5.10
N SER A 166 -1.53 3.80 -4.78
CA SER A 166 -1.61 2.81 -3.71
C SER A 166 -0.73 1.56 -3.90
N HIS A 167 -0.34 1.23 -5.14
CA HIS A 167 0.26 -0.06 -5.48
C HIS A 167 1.54 -0.41 -4.73
N ILE A 168 2.44 0.55 -4.52
CA ILE A 168 3.69 0.27 -3.80
C ILE A 168 3.45 0.09 -2.30
N TYR A 169 2.54 0.85 -1.72
CA TYR A 169 2.17 0.74 -0.31
C TYR A 169 1.42 -0.57 -0.05
N GLU A 170 0.61 -1.02 -1.02
CA GLU A 170 -0.03 -2.33 -1.03
C GLU A 170 1.01 -3.45 -1.05
N ALA A 171 1.95 -3.42 -2.01
CA ALA A 171 3.03 -4.40 -2.11
C ALA A 171 3.85 -4.48 -0.82
N PHE A 172 4.18 -3.34 -0.23
CA PHE A 172 4.88 -3.27 1.05
C PHE A 172 4.06 -3.88 2.19
N SER A 173 2.81 -3.48 2.34
CA SER A 173 1.97 -3.94 3.45
C SER A 173 1.69 -5.44 3.38
N ILE A 174 1.47 -6.00 2.18
CA ILE A 174 1.33 -7.45 1.97
C ILE A 174 2.64 -8.17 2.32
N THR A 175 3.78 -7.66 1.86
CA THR A 175 5.09 -8.23 2.20
C THR A 175 5.36 -8.19 3.70
N LEU A 176 4.95 -7.13 4.39
CA LEU A 176 5.04 -7.02 5.84
C LEU A 176 4.21 -8.09 6.55
N ILE A 177 2.96 -8.33 6.12
CA ILE A 177 2.11 -9.39 6.69
C ILE A 177 2.76 -10.76 6.49
N ILE A 178 3.31 -11.03 5.30
CA ILE A 178 4.02 -12.28 5.00
C ILE A 178 5.23 -12.43 5.94
N TYR A 179 6.07 -11.40 6.05
CA TYR A 179 7.26 -11.42 6.90
C TYR A 179 6.91 -11.67 8.37
N LEU A 180 5.93 -10.93 8.91
CA LEU A 180 5.50 -11.09 10.30
C LEU A 180 4.92 -12.50 10.54
N SER A 181 4.13 -13.02 9.61
CA SER A 181 3.53 -14.35 9.72
C SER A 181 4.59 -15.46 9.64
N VAL A 182 5.54 -15.38 8.70
CA VAL A 182 6.63 -16.34 8.58
C VAL A 182 7.50 -16.33 9.85
N ASN A 183 7.85 -15.16 10.38
CA ASN A 183 8.58 -15.03 11.64
C ASN A 183 7.82 -15.65 12.81
N PHE A 184 6.51 -15.39 12.89
CA PHE A 184 5.67 -15.96 13.94
C PHE A 184 5.69 -17.49 13.94
N TYR A 185 5.62 -18.12 12.77
CA TYR A 185 5.53 -19.58 12.68
C TYR A 185 6.89 -20.29 12.75
N LYS A 186 7.93 -19.71 12.15
CA LYS A 186 9.23 -20.36 11.99
C LYS A 186 10.23 -20.05 13.08
N ASN A 187 10.22 -18.83 13.59
CA ASN A 187 11.21 -18.42 14.59
C ASN A 187 10.72 -18.76 16.00
N LYS A 188 11.47 -19.63 16.70
CA LYS A 188 11.12 -20.07 18.06
C LYS A 188 11.42 -19.02 19.13
N ASP A 189 12.40 -18.17 18.88
CA ASP A 189 12.93 -17.21 19.85
C ASP A 189 12.17 -15.88 19.89
N VAL A 190 11.19 -15.68 18.99
CA VAL A 190 10.43 -14.43 18.94
C VAL A 190 9.34 -14.37 20.00
N ASN A 191 9.08 -13.17 20.51
CA ASN A 191 7.95 -12.90 21.38
C ASN A 191 6.62 -13.05 20.61
N LYS A 192 5.95 -14.19 20.79
CA LYS A 192 4.71 -14.53 20.07
C LYS A 192 3.58 -13.54 20.36
N ASN A 193 3.51 -12.96 21.55
CA ASN A 193 2.49 -11.96 21.87
C ASN A 193 2.67 -10.68 21.04
N TYR A 194 3.90 -10.23 20.86
CA TYR A 194 4.22 -9.07 20.03
C TYR A 194 3.78 -9.29 18.58
N TYR A 195 4.13 -10.41 17.97
CA TYR A 195 3.71 -10.73 16.61
C TYR A 195 2.20 -10.94 16.49
N SER A 196 1.56 -11.44 17.54
CA SER A 196 0.09 -11.58 17.58
C SER A 196 -0.65 -10.24 17.54
N ILE A 197 0.00 -9.15 17.95
CA ILE A 197 -0.52 -7.78 17.83
C ILE A 197 -0.16 -7.18 16.47
N LEU A 198 1.07 -7.35 16.02
CA LEU A 198 1.57 -6.73 14.80
C LEU A 198 0.90 -7.27 13.52
N ILE A 199 0.58 -8.57 13.47
CA ILE A 199 -0.06 -9.17 12.29
C ILE A 199 -1.44 -8.53 12.04
N PRO A 200 -2.35 -8.43 13.01
CA PRO A 200 -3.63 -7.75 12.83
C PRO A 200 -3.49 -6.26 12.45
N LEU A 201 -2.55 -5.54 13.06
CA LEU A 201 -2.29 -4.15 12.72
C LEU A 201 -1.76 -3.98 11.28
N ALA A 202 -0.84 -4.83 10.85
CA ALA A 202 -0.34 -4.83 9.48
C ALA A 202 -1.45 -5.19 8.49
N THR A 203 -2.35 -6.11 8.86
CA THR A 203 -3.53 -6.47 8.06
C THR A 203 -4.50 -5.29 7.95
N LEU A 204 -4.75 -4.57 9.05
CA LEU A 204 -5.55 -3.35 9.04
C LEU A 204 -4.94 -2.30 8.09
N LEU A 205 -3.65 -2.02 8.22
CA LEU A 205 -2.96 -1.05 7.36
C LEU A 205 -3.04 -1.46 5.88
N SER A 206 -2.81 -2.73 5.56
CA SER A 206 -2.92 -3.23 4.20
C SER A 206 -4.35 -3.10 3.66
N PHE A 207 -5.34 -3.43 4.47
CA PHE A 207 -6.74 -3.29 4.11
C PHE A 207 -7.14 -1.82 3.92
N SER A 208 -6.59 -0.92 4.74
CA SER A 208 -6.79 0.53 4.60
C SER A 208 -6.13 1.12 3.35
N VAL A 209 -5.10 0.47 2.80
CA VAL A 209 -4.52 0.85 1.50
C VAL A 209 -5.44 0.45 0.36
N ARG A 210 -6.04 -0.75 0.43
CA ARG A 210 -6.89 -1.26 -0.64
C ARG A 210 -7.87 -2.32 -0.13
N TRP A 211 -9.08 -1.92 0.21
CA TRP A 211 -10.05 -2.85 0.81
C TRP A 211 -10.55 -3.97 -0.11
N VAL A 212 -10.42 -3.86 -1.41
CA VAL A 212 -10.78 -4.95 -2.33
C VAL A 212 -9.93 -6.20 -2.12
N ASN A 213 -8.82 -6.08 -1.41
CA ASN A 213 -7.90 -7.17 -1.14
C ASN A 213 -8.33 -7.99 0.08
N TYR A 214 -9.54 -8.50 0.13
CA TYR A 214 -10.03 -9.33 1.25
C TYR A 214 -9.16 -10.57 1.52
N PHE A 215 -8.41 -11.06 0.54
CA PHE A 215 -7.52 -12.20 0.68
C PHE A 215 -6.39 -12.01 1.70
N ILE A 216 -6.04 -10.75 2.01
CA ILE A 216 -4.98 -10.45 2.98
C ILE A 216 -5.27 -11.00 4.38
N PHE A 217 -6.55 -11.11 4.74
CA PHE A 217 -6.96 -11.72 6.02
C PHE A 217 -6.60 -13.21 6.10
N PHE A 218 -6.47 -13.87 4.96
CA PHE A 218 -6.12 -15.29 4.88
C PHE A 218 -4.63 -15.54 4.80
N ILE A 219 -3.78 -14.54 4.53
CA ILE A 219 -2.32 -14.72 4.40
C ILE A 219 -1.71 -15.41 5.64
N PRO A 220 -1.98 -15.00 6.89
CA PRO A 220 -1.43 -15.67 8.05
C PRO A 220 -1.90 -17.12 8.18
N LEU A 221 -3.13 -17.42 7.78
CA LEU A 221 -3.67 -18.77 7.78
C LEU A 221 -3.02 -19.65 6.70
N ILE A 222 -2.86 -19.12 5.48
CA ILE A 222 -2.19 -19.82 4.37
C ILE A 222 -0.76 -20.15 4.76
N ILE A 223 -0.02 -19.20 5.33
CA ILE A 223 1.35 -19.42 5.79
C ILE A 223 1.39 -20.50 6.88
N LYS A 224 0.43 -20.48 7.81
CA LYS A 224 0.29 -21.54 8.80
C LYS A 224 0.12 -22.91 8.15
N LEU A 225 -0.77 -23.03 7.15
CA LEU A 225 -1.02 -24.29 6.45
C LEU A 225 0.22 -24.82 5.73
N LEU A 226 0.99 -23.91 5.09
CA LEU A 226 2.22 -24.26 4.41
C LEU A 226 3.33 -24.81 5.35
N PHE A 227 3.29 -24.44 6.63
CA PHE A 227 4.30 -24.85 7.61
C PHE A 227 3.79 -25.86 8.65
N ASN A 228 2.62 -26.48 8.40
CA ASN A 228 1.92 -27.32 9.36
C ASN A 228 2.56 -28.71 9.60
N ASP A 229 3.66 -29.06 8.93
CA ASP A 229 4.34 -30.37 9.08
C ASP A 229 4.99 -30.58 10.47
N ARG A 230 4.97 -29.57 11.34
CA ARG A 230 5.46 -29.68 12.73
C ARG A 230 4.33 -29.39 13.71
N LEU A 231 3.69 -30.45 14.18
CA LEU A 231 2.52 -30.51 15.05
C LEU A 231 2.58 -29.67 16.35
N GLU A 232 3.75 -29.18 16.76
CA GLU A 232 3.90 -28.38 17.97
C GLU A 232 3.33 -26.96 17.88
N THR A 233 3.20 -26.40 16.68
CA THR A 233 2.71 -25.02 16.48
C THR A 233 1.19 -24.94 16.32
N LYS A 234 0.50 -26.08 16.29
CA LYS A 234 -0.93 -26.20 15.94
C LYS A 234 -1.89 -25.38 16.82
N ASN A 235 -1.46 -25.04 18.03
CA ASN A 235 -2.35 -24.44 19.03
C ASN A 235 -2.03 -22.97 19.40
N GLN A 236 -0.93 -22.40 18.94
CA GLN A 236 -0.45 -21.13 19.52
C GLN A 236 -1.24 -19.90 19.08
N ILE A 237 -1.65 -19.77 17.81
CA ILE A 237 -2.50 -18.64 17.38
C ILE A 237 -3.94 -18.81 17.81
N ILE A 238 -4.54 -20.00 17.61
CA ILE A 238 -5.96 -20.23 17.90
C ILE A 238 -6.25 -20.05 19.40
N LYS A 239 -5.25 -20.23 20.26
CA LYS A 239 -5.39 -20.03 21.72
C LYS A 239 -4.88 -18.66 22.19
N ASN A 240 -4.32 -17.82 21.28
CA ASN A 240 -3.75 -16.56 21.71
C ASN A 240 -4.82 -15.46 21.75
N LYS A 241 -5.26 -15.12 22.96
CA LYS A 241 -6.25 -14.06 23.20
C LYS A 241 -5.83 -12.69 22.65
N TYR A 242 -4.54 -12.40 22.62
CA TYR A 242 -4.01 -11.14 22.07
C TYR A 242 -4.23 -11.02 20.56
N PHE A 243 -4.18 -12.13 19.84
CA PHE A 243 -4.41 -12.14 18.41
C PHE A 243 -5.87 -11.75 18.09
N TYR A 244 -6.83 -12.36 18.76
CA TYR A 244 -8.26 -12.05 18.54
C TYR A 244 -8.63 -10.66 19.03
N ALA A 245 -8.13 -10.26 20.20
CA ALA A 245 -8.35 -8.91 20.72
C ALA A 245 -7.78 -7.84 19.75
N SER A 246 -6.58 -8.08 19.21
CA SER A 246 -5.96 -7.15 18.25
C SER A 246 -6.72 -7.09 16.92
N TYR A 247 -7.26 -8.20 16.41
CA TYR A 247 -8.14 -8.16 15.23
C TYR A 247 -9.43 -7.38 15.51
N GLY A 248 -10.05 -7.61 16.68
CA GLY A 248 -11.23 -6.83 17.08
C GLY A 248 -10.94 -5.33 17.14
N ILE A 249 -9.84 -4.94 17.78
CA ILE A 249 -9.40 -3.55 17.84
C ILE A 249 -9.10 -3.00 16.43
N SER A 250 -8.43 -3.77 15.59
CA SER A 250 -8.11 -3.37 14.21
C SER A 250 -9.37 -3.13 13.38
N ILE A 251 -10.38 -3.96 13.52
CA ILE A 251 -11.68 -3.79 12.86
C ILE A 251 -12.37 -2.51 13.37
N LEU A 252 -12.39 -2.29 14.67
CA LEU A 252 -12.98 -1.09 15.25
C LEU A 252 -12.26 0.18 14.79
N LEU A 253 -10.93 0.17 14.75
CA LEU A 253 -10.13 1.28 14.24
C LEU A 253 -10.41 1.55 12.75
N PHE A 254 -10.54 0.52 11.93
CA PHE A 254 -10.89 0.66 10.52
C PHE A 254 -12.26 1.33 10.35
N GLN A 255 -13.26 0.88 11.09
CA GLN A 255 -14.60 1.47 11.04
C GLN A 255 -14.62 2.91 11.59
N TYR A 256 -13.85 3.17 12.61
CA TYR A 256 -13.69 4.51 13.16
C TYR A 256 -13.05 5.48 12.15
N LEU A 257 -12.00 5.05 11.45
CA LEU A 257 -11.39 5.82 10.37
C LEU A 257 -12.38 6.08 9.22
N ASN A 258 -13.14 5.08 8.81
CA ASN A 258 -14.19 5.25 7.81
C ASN A 258 -15.26 6.25 8.24
N HIS A 259 -15.69 6.18 9.50
CA HIS A 259 -16.65 7.13 10.04
C HIS A 259 -16.09 8.56 10.09
N LEU A 260 -14.84 8.72 10.46
CA LEU A 260 -14.20 10.04 10.46
C LEU A 260 -14.06 10.60 9.05
N THR A 261 -13.62 9.80 8.09
CA THR A 261 -13.34 10.24 6.71
C THR A 261 -14.63 10.38 5.90
N TYR A 262 -15.51 9.39 5.94
CA TYR A 262 -16.67 9.29 5.04
C TYR A 262 -18.03 9.45 5.74
N GLY A 263 -18.05 9.55 7.07
CA GLY A 263 -19.28 9.65 7.85
C GLY A 263 -20.09 8.36 7.95
N ILE A 264 -19.57 7.23 7.43
CA ILE A 264 -20.27 5.94 7.41
C ILE A 264 -19.45 4.83 8.05
N ILE A 265 -20.15 3.81 8.52
CA ILE A 265 -19.56 2.56 9.01
C ILE A 265 -19.88 1.48 7.99
N THR A 266 -18.90 1.06 7.20
CA THR A 266 -19.11 0.08 6.13
C THR A 266 -17.84 -0.76 5.89
N PHE A 267 -18.06 -1.99 5.39
CA PHE A 267 -17.04 -2.85 4.79
C PHE A 267 -17.17 -2.93 3.28
N ASN A 268 -18.18 -2.29 2.70
CA ASN A 268 -18.40 -2.30 1.27
C ASN A 268 -17.80 -1.07 0.61
N PRO A 269 -16.76 -1.21 -0.22
CA PRO A 269 -16.14 -0.08 -0.91
C PRO A 269 -17.11 0.71 -1.80
N GLN A 270 -18.16 0.06 -2.29
CA GLN A 270 -19.15 0.69 -3.18
C GLN A 270 -19.94 1.79 -2.49
N ASP A 271 -20.12 1.70 -1.18
CA ASP A 271 -20.83 2.72 -0.41
C ASP A 271 -20.08 4.06 -0.42
N ILE A 272 -18.76 4.02 -0.61
CA ILE A 272 -17.89 5.20 -0.71
C ILE A 272 -17.75 5.66 -2.15
N TYR A 273 -17.59 4.74 -3.10
CA TYR A 273 -17.42 5.10 -4.51
C TYR A 273 -18.72 5.56 -5.20
N GLY A 274 -19.86 5.48 -4.54
CA GLY A 274 -21.16 5.88 -5.10
C GLY A 274 -21.63 5.00 -6.28
N THR A 275 -21.11 3.78 -6.38
CA THR A 275 -21.43 2.85 -7.48
C THR A 275 -22.51 1.83 -7.11
N SER A 276 -23.37 2.16 -6.13
CA SER A 276 -24.44 1.27 -5.63
C SER A 276 -25.35 0.68 -6.72
N ASN A 277 -25.48 1.37 -7.85
CA ASN A 277 -26.29 0.88 -8.96
C ASN A 277 -25.60 -0.16 -9.83
N ARG A 278 -24.27 -0.35 -9.75
CA ARG A 278 -23.58 -1.32 -10.60
C ARG A 278 -23.76 -2.76 -10.15
N LEU A 279 -23.90 -3.02 -8.86
CA LEU A 279 -24.10 -4.39 -8.37
C LEU A 279 -25.52 -4.87 -8.67
N SER A 280 -26.53 -4.02 -8.54
CA SER A 280 -27.91 -4.34 -8.90
C SER A 280 -28.05 -4.56 -10.40
N THR A 281 -27.36 -3.75 -11.23
CA THR A 281 -27.29 -3.96 -12.68
C THR A 281 -26.50 -5.22 -13.04
N PHE A 282 -25.54 -5.61 -12.21
CA PHE A 282 -24.72 -6.81 -12.42
C PHE A 282 -25.48 -8.09 -12.03
N LEU A 283 -26.27 -8.04 -10.97
CA LEU A 283 -27.09 -9.17 -10.50
C LEU A 283 -28.36 -9.38 -11.34
N ASN A 284 -28.86 -8.33 -11.99
CA ASN A 284 -30.03 -8.40 -12.88
C ASN A 284 -29.67 -8.79 -14.33
N ASN A 285 -28.40 -8.95 -14.65
CA ASN A 285 -27.99 -9.46 -15.96
C ASN A 285 -27.98 -10.98 -15.97
N ASP A 286 -28.51 -11.57 -17.05
CA ASP A 286 -28.51 -13.01 -17.31
C ASP A 286 -27.12 -13.60 -17.06
N ILE A 287 -27.07 -14.75 -16.38
CA ILE A 287 -25.81 -15.49 -16.07
C ILE A 287 -24.99 -15.72 -17.34
N GLY A 288 -25.63 -15.87 -18.50
CA GLY A 288 -24.97 -15.98 -19.81
C GLY A 288 -24.17 -14.74 -20.22
N ILE A 289 -24.67 -13.54 -19.91
CA ILE A 289 -23.99 -12.28 -20.18
C ILE A 289 -22.79 -12.10 -19.23
N LEU A 290 -22.95 -12.57 -17.97
CA LEU A 290 -21.87 -12.55 -16.99
C LEU A 290 -20.71 -13.46 -17.42
N PHE A 291 -21.01 -14.67 -17.85
CA PHE A 291 -20.02 -15.65 -18.32
C PHE A 291 -19.29 -15.15 -19.58
N SER A 292 -20.02 -14.57 -20.52
CA SER A 292 -19.45 -13.93 -21.72
C SER A 292 -18.52 -12.75 -21.38
N LYS A 293 -18.88 -11.91 -20.41
CA LYS A 293 -18.03 -10.79 -19.98
C LYS A 293 -16.76 -11.28 -19.28
N VAL A 294 -16.86 -12.30 -18.44
CA VAL A 294 -15.69 -12.88 -17.74
C VAL A 294 -14.75 -13.54 -18.76
N THR A 295 -15.27 -14.33 -19.69
CA THR A 295 -14.45 -14.96 -20.75
C THR A 295 -13.80 -13.93 -21.68
N ASN A 296 -14.52 -12.88 -22.07
CA ASN A 296 -13.95 -11.79 -22.85
C ASN A 296 -12.88 -11.01 -22.06
N SER A 297 -13.08 -10.77 -20.79
CA SER A 297 -12.07 -10.11 -19.94
C SER A 297 -10.80 -10.96 -19.80
N ILE A 298 -10.93 -12.26 -19.61
CA ILE A 298 -9.80 -13.20 -19.58
C ILE A 298 -9.08 -13.21 -20.94
N TYR A 299 -9.83 -13.26 -22.04
CA TYR A 299 -9.27 -13.21 -23.38
C TYR A 299 -8.48 -11.91 -23.64
N VAL A 300 -9.06 -10.76 -23.27
CA VAL A 300 -8.41 -9.45 -23.43
C VAL A 300 -7.13 -9.39 -22.59
N ILE A 301 -7.17 -9.84 -21.33
CA ILE A 301 -6.00 -9.80 -20.43
C ILE A 301 -4.87 -10.73 -20.91
N LEU A 302 -5.21 -11.93 -21.41
CA LEU A 302 -4.21 -12.96 -21.72
C LEU A 302 -3.72 -12.93 -23.17
N ILE A 303 -4.53 -12.42 -24.13
CA ILE A 303 -4.29 -12.63 -25.57
C ILE A 303 -4.28 -11.31 -26.35
N SER A 304 -4.84 -10.22 -25.80
CA SER A 304 -4.86 -8.96 -26.53
C SER A 304 -3.46 -8.33 -26.61
N PRO A 305 -2.99 -7.97 -27.83
CA PRO A 305 -1.69 -7.30 -28.00
C PRO A 305 -1.59 -5.95 -27.31
N GLU A 306 -2.72 -5.34 -26.95
CA GLU A 306 -2.78 -4.04 -26.28
C GLU A 306 -2.36 -4.11 -24.80
N PHE A 307 -2.39 -5.28 -24.18
CA PHE A 307 -1.98 -5.49 -22.80
C PHE A 307 -0.63 -6.22 -22.64
N GLY A 308 0.06 -6.53 -23.75
CA GLY A 308 1.49 -6.81 -23.79
C GLY A 308 1.96 -7.97 -22.90
N ILE A 309 1.46 -9.18 -23.13
CA ILE A 309 2.19 -10.40 -22.74
C ILE A 309 2.87 -10.99 -23.95
#